data_7550ae5eff60f011723e57088e4de58f
#
_entry.id   7550ae5eff60f011723e57088e4de58f
#
_cell.length_a   1.000
_cell.length_b   1.000
_cell.length_c   1.000
_cell.angle_alpha   90.00
_cell.angle_beta   90.00
_cell.angle_gamma   90.00
#
_symmetry.space_group_name_H-M   'P 1'
#
loop_
_entity.id
_entity.type
_entity.pdbx_description
1 polymer ?
#
loop_
_entity_poly.entity_id
_entity_poly.type
_entity_poly.pdbx_seq_one_letter_code
_entity_poly.pdbx_strand_id
1 'polypeptide(L)'
;MDVVLEKRQVERAYELYAPVYDFIFDWIFAPGRAAAVRQLGLQPNDVTLEVGIGTGLNLPLYPPTSRLIGIDLSQEMLDKAVDRVQTLAMPNVTLKVMDATKLDFSDDEFDKALATYTISAVPDPVAVLREMRRVVKPGGIIVILNHFRSERKLTGRLEDLVAPLCTRLGWKSNLSMAPLLAQVGLTPELVTKVNLLNGWSLVKCVNHKDGGVRDAPPQAPRFA
;
A
#
# COMPACT_ATOMS: atom_id res chain seq x y z
N MET A 1 16.73 -23.74 14.10
CA MET A 1 17.22 -22.73 15.07
C MET A 1 16.73 -21.40 14.53
N ASP A 2 15.48 -21.05 14.91
CA ASP A 2 14.80 -19.86 14.37
C ASP A 2 15.41 -18.63 15.02
N VAL A 3 16.11 -17.82 14.22
CA VAL A 3 16.66 -16.54 14.66
C VAL A 3 15.49 -15.55 14.68
N VAL A 4 14.86 -15.42 15.83
CA VAL A 4 13.97 -14.30 16.13
C VAL A 4 14.85 -13.06 16.18
N LEU A 5 14.83 -12.26 15.14
CA LEU A 5 15.46 -10.93 15.14
C LEU A 5 14.79 -10.13 16.24
N GLU A 6 15.58 -9.71 17.24
CA GLU A 6 15.10 -8.83 18.28
C GLU A 6 14.59 -7.54 17.65
N LYS A 7 13.34 -7.21 17.92
CA LYS A 7 12.63 -6.00 17.47
C LYS A 7 13.52 -4.74 17.59
N ARG A 8 14.35 -4.67 18.63
CA ARG A 8 15.34 -3.61 18.90
C ARG A 8 16.46 -3.48 17.86
N GLN A 9 16.86 -4.55 17.17
CA GLN A 9 17.93 -4.46 16.17
C GLN A 9 17.41 -3.88 14.85
N VAL A 10 16.18 -4.18 14.51
CA VAL A 10 15.49 -3.61 13.34
C VAL A 10 15.20 -2.14 13.58
N GLU A 11 14.72 -1.77 14.77
CA GLU A 11 14.46 -0.39 15.18
C GLU A 11 15.74 0.48 15.10
N ARG A 12 16.87 0.03 15.66
CA ARG A 12 18.15 0.76 15.59
C ARG A 12 18.71 0.91 14.18
N ALA A 13 18.54 -0.08 13.32
CA ALA A 13 18.95 0.04 11.93
C ALA A 13 18.11 1.09 11.19
N TYR A 14 16.81 1.15 11.45
CA TYR A 14 15.92 2.18 10.91
C TYR A 14 16.28 3.59 11.42
N GLU A 15 16.55 3.76 12.71
CA GLU A 15 16.95 5.06 13.28
C GLU A 15 18.24 5.61 12.65
N LEU A 16 19.23 4.76 12.38
CA LEU A 16 20.53 5.19 11.85
C LEU A 16 20.48 5.57 10.37
N TYR A 17 19.58 4.94 9.60
CA TYR A 17 19.45 5.15 8.16
C TYR A 17 18.27 6.03 7.75
N ALA A 18 17.41 6.43 8.70
CA ALA A 18 16.18 7.15 8.42
C ALA A 18 16.34 8.40 7.53
N PRO A 19 17.31 9.31 7.74
CA PRO A 19 17.43 10.50 6.90
C PRO A 19 17.89 10.22 5.47
N VAL A 20 18.81 9.24 5.30
CA VAL A 20 19.33 8.83 3.98
C VAL A 20 18.33 7.92 3.28
N TYR A 21 17.63 7.10 4.06
CA TYR A 21 16.60 6.19 3.59
C TYR A 21 15.41 6.96 3.00
N ASP A 22 14.89 7.96 3.70
CA ASP A 22 13.79 8.80 3.22
C ASP A 22 14.14 9.48 1.89
N PHE A 23 15.37 10.01 1.73
CA PHE A 23 15.79 10.69 0.51
C PHE A 23 15.92 9.74 -0.70
N ILE A 24 16.58 8.58 -0.52
CA ILE A 24 16.77 7.59 -1.59
C ILE A 24 15.43 6.94 -1.94
N PHE A 25 14.64 6.59 -0.92
CA PHE A 25 13.30 6.02 -1.12
C PHE A 25 12.35 7.02 -1.78
N ASP A 26 12.43 8.29 -1.40
CA ASP A 26 11.62 9.32 -2.03
C ASP A 26 11.90 9.39 -3.54
N TRP A 27 13.16 9.49 -3.94
CA TRP A 27 13.54 9.62 -5.34
C TRP A 27 13.17 8.38 -6.19
N ILE A 28 13.44 7.18 -5.69
CA ILE A 28 13.19 5.91 -6.43
C ILE A 28 11.70 5.59 -6.50
N PHE A 29 10.95 5.89 -5.45
CA PHE A 29 9.55 5.47 -5.30
C PHE A 29 8.52 6.58 -5.58
N ALA A 30 8.93 7.84 -5.69
CA ALA A 30 8.05 8.97 -5.99
C ALA A 30 7.20 8.79 -7.27
N PRO A 31 7.75 8.30 -8.41
CA PRO A 31 6.94 8.11 -9.61
C PRO A 31 5.78 7.14 -9.40
N GLY A 32 6.03 6.03 -8.69
CA GLY A 32 5.01 5.03 -8.36
C GLY A 32 3.95 5.60 -7.40
N ARG A 33 4.37 6.33 -6.36
CA ARG A 33 3.43 7.00 -5.43
C ARG A 33 2.54 7.99 -6.17
N ALA A 34 3.12 8.84 -7.01
CA ALA A 34 2.35 9.80 -7.81
C ALA A 34 1.37 9.10 -8.76
N ALA A 35 1.77 7.98 -9.37
CA ALA A 35 0.88 7.17 -10.18
C ALA A 35 -0.26 6.55 -9.34
N ALA A 36 0.05 6.06 -8.13
CA ALA A 36 -0.94 5.43 -7.25
C ALA A 36 -2.01 6.43 -6.79
N VAL A 37 -1.61 7.62 -6.33
CA VAL A 37 -2.56 8.67 -5.93
C VAL A 37 -3.42 9.12 -7.13
N ARG A 38 -2.84 9.28 -8.32
CA ARG A 38 -3.62 9.58 -9.54
C ARG A 38 -4.67 8.52 -9.86
N GLN A 39 -4.36 7.23 -9.64
CA GLN A 39 -5.31 6.14 -9.92
C GLN A 39 -6.49 6.07 -8.94
N LEU A 40 -6.43 6.76 -7.81
CA LEU A 40 -7.60 6.94 -6.94
C LEU A 40 -8.71 7.70 -7.66
N GLY A 41 -8.37 8.62 -8.60
CA GLY A 41 -9.36 9.42 -9.32
C GLY A 41 -10.20 10.25 -8.36
N LEU A 42 -9.53 10.94 -7.41
CA LEU A 42 -10.15 11.70 -6.33
C LEU A 42 -11.18 12.69 -6.85
N GLN A 43 -12.35 12.67 -6.27
CA GLN A 43 -13.44 13.62 -6.53
C GLN A 43 -13.61 14.57 -5.33
N PRO A 44 -14.20 15.74 -5.52
CA PRO A 44 -14.60 16.60 -4.41
C PRO A 44 -15.45 15.83 -3.40
N ASN A 45 -15.11 15.96 -2.11
CA ASN A 45 -15.77 15.30 -0.98
C ASN A 45 -15.50 13.78 -0.80
N ASP A 46 -14.72 13.15 -1.67
CA ASP A 46 -14.28 11.78 -1.41
C ASP A 46 -13.57 11.70 -0.04
N VAL A 47 -13.91 10.67 0.73
CA VAL A 47 -13.21 10.31 1.95
C VAL A 47 -12.26 9.17 1.62
N THR A 48 -10.96 9.41 1.80
CA THR A 48 -9.91 8.46 1.44
C THR A 48 -9.26 7.88 2.69
N LEU A 49 -9.05 6.56 2.70
CA LEU A 49 -8.21 5.87 3.68
C LEU A 49 -6.84 5.60 3.08
N GLU A 50 -5.77 5.97 3.76
CA GLU A 50 -4.42 5.53 3.44
C GLU A 50 -3.91 4.58 4.52
N VAL A 51 -3.64 3.33 4.14
CA VAL A 51 -3.16 2.26 5.02
C VAL A 51 -1.64 2.20 4.95
N GLY A 52 -0.98 2.32 6.11
CA GLY A 52 0.47 2.41 6.21
C GLY A 52 1.00 3.72 5.64
N ILE A 53 0.45 4.86 6.12
CA ILE A 53 0.83 6.19 5.65
C ILE A 53 2.29 6.53 5.97
N GLY A 54 2.88 5.87 6.98
CA GLY A 54 4.25 6.09 7.40
C GLY A 54 4.52 7.54 7.78
N THR A 55 5.60 8.10 7.25
CA THR A 55 5.98 9.50 7.45
C THR A 55 5.19 10.50 6.59
N GLY A 56 4.16 10.04 5.87
CA GLY A 56 3.31 10.90 5.05
C GLY A 56 3.91 11.32 3.71
N LEU A 57 4.77 10.50 3.09
CA LEU A 57 5.42 10.82 1.80
C LEU A 57 4.43 11.01 0.64
N ASN A 58 3.21 10.52 0.76
CA ASN A 58 2.16 10.72 -0.24
C ASN A 58 1.37 12.03 -0.04
N LEU A 59 1.44 12.65 1.13
CA LEU A 59 0.65 13.86 1.45
C LEU A 59 0.79 14.98 0.42
N PRO A 60 1.99 15.30 -0.10
CA PRO A 60 2.14 16.35 -1.12
C PRO A 60 1.46 16.02 -2.47
N LEU A 61 1.06 14.77 -2.67
CA LEU A 61 0.44 14.30 -3.91
C LEU A 61 -1.09 14.42 -3.88
N TYR A 62 -1.67 14.60 -2.70
CA TYR A 62 -3.10 14.83 -2.52
C TYR A 62 -3.44 16.31 -2.72
N PRO A 63 -4.61 16.64 -3.28
CA PRO A 63 -5.13 17.99 -3.22
C PRO A 63 -5.19 18.50 -1.76
N PRO A 64 -4.83 19.76 -1.47
CA PRO A 64 -4.84 20.28 -0.09
C PRO A 64 -6.20 20.19 0.63
N THR A 65 -7.27 20.13 -0.13
CA THR A 65 -8.66 20.02 0.37
C THR A 65 -9.11 18.57 0.55
N SER A 66 -8.26 17.58 0.28
CA SER A 66 -8.62 16.16 0.41
C SER A 66 -9.00 15.79 1.84
N ARG A 67 -10.10 15.04 1.96
CA ARG A 67 -10.51 14.42 3.24
C ARG A 67 -9.79 13.06 3.34
N LEU A 68 -8.71 13.03 4.10
CA LEU A 68 -7.83 11.86 4.20
C LEU A 68 -7.76 11.37 5.64
N ILE A 69 -7.95 10.08 5.83
CA ILE A 69 -7.63 9.40 7.08
C ILE A 69 -6.41 8.51 6.79
N GLY A 70 -5.28 8.81 7.43
CA GLY A 70 -4.06 8.03 7.34
C GLY A 70 -3.86 7.20 8.59
N ILE A 71 -3.56 5.92 8.42
CA ILE A 71 -3.25 5.03 9.54
C ILE A 71 -1.87 4.42 9.40
N ASP A 72 -1.20 4.24 10.54
CA ASP A 72 0.02 3.46 10.65
C ASP A 72 0.07 2.79 12.01
N LEU A 73 0.85 1.71 12.15
CA LEU A 73 1.06 1.03 13.43
C LEU A 73 2.08 1.77 14.30
N SER A 74 2.98 2.55 13.69
CA SER A 74 4.07 3.25 14.36
C SER A 74 3.68 4.70 14.69
N GLN A 75 3.65 5.01 15.99
CA GLN A 75 3.47 6.40 16.46
C GLN A 75 4.59 7.31 15.95
N GLU A 76 5.84 6.85 15.94
CA GLU A 76 7.00 7.64 15.50
C GLU A 76 6.89 8.04 14.01
N MET A 77 6.35 7.16 13.16
CA MET A 77 6.09 7.48 11.76
C MET A 77 4.99 8.53 11.65
N LEU A 78 3.93 8.38 12.44
CA LEU A 78 2.82 9.33 12.44
C LEU A 78 3.22 10.71 12.97
N ASP A 79 4.13 10.80 13.95
CA ASP A 79 4.63 12.09 14.44
C ASP A 79 5.28 12.89 13.29
N LYS A 80 6.08 12.25 12.45
CA LYS A 80 6.65 12.87 11.24
C LYS A 80 5.57 13.24 10.21
N ALA A 81 4.53 12.42 10.07
CA ALA A 81 3.40 12.72 9.20
C ALA A 81 2.60 13.93 9.70
N VAL A 82 2.43 14.10 11.03
CA VAL A 82 1.80 15.28 11.64
C VAL A 82 2.56 16.56 11.27
N ASP A 83 3.89 16.56 11.41
CA ASP A 83 4.72 17.70 11.00
C ASP A 83 4.52 18.06 9.52
N ARG A 84 4.42 17.03 8.68
CA ARG A 84 4.18 17.20 7.25
C ARG A 84 2.79 17.75 6.94
N VAL A 85 1.75 17.26 7.62
CA VAL A 85 0.37 17.80 7.51
C VAL A 85 0.33 19.28 7.86
N GLN A 86 1.02 19.68 8.94
CA GLN A 86 1.12 21.09 9.36
C GLN A 86 1.84 21.93 8.32
N THR A 87 3.00 21.46 7.84
CA THR A 87 3.82 22.15 6.83
C THR A 87 3.05 22.35 5.51
N LEU A 88 2.25 21.37 5.11
CA LEU A 88 1.45 21.41 3.88
C LEU A 88 0.10 22.11 4.06
N ALA A 89 -0.22 22.55 5.27
CA ALA A 89 -1.51 23.18 5.62
C ALA A 89 -2.72 22.35 5.15
N MET A 90 -2.76 21.07 5.50
CA MET A 90 -3.82 20.12 5.13
C MET A 90 -4.80 19.88 6.30
N PRO A 91 -5.79 20.76 6.55
CA PRO A 91 -6.63 20.71 7.76
C PRO A 91 -7.61 19.52 7.78
N ASN A 92 -7.85 18.89 6.64
CA ASN A 92 -8.81 17.79 6.51
C ASN A 92 -8.14 16.40 6.55
N VAL A 93 -6.87 16.34 7.00
CA VAL A 93 -6.14 15.09 7.22
C VAL A 93 -6.22 14.71 8.69
N THR A 94 -6.62 13.47 8.95
CA THR A 94 -6.62 12.86 10.29
C THR A 94 -5.65 11.69 10.29
N LEU A 95 -4.78 11.63 11.29
CA LEU A 95 -3.82 10.54 11.47
C LEU A 95 -4.16 9.72 12.70
N LYS A 96 -4.10 8.38 12.61
CA LYS A 96 -4.45 7.47 13.71
C LYS A 96 -3.45 6.31 13.79
N VAL A 97 -3.00 5.99 14.99
CA VAL A 97 -2.31 4.71 15.26
C VAL A 97 -3.35 3.61 15.19
N MET A 98 -3.16 2.64 14.28
CA MET A 98 -4.14 1.59 14.07
C MET A 98 -3.50 0.37 13.42
N ASP A 99 -3.93 -0.83 13.84
CA ASP A 99 -3.59 -2.07 13.18
C ASP A 99 -4.48 -2.26 11.94
N ALA A 100 -3.85 -2.30 10.77
CA ALA A 100 -4.54 -2.47 9.50
C ALA A 100 -5.23 -3.83 9.32
N THR A 101 -4.91 -4.82 10.15
CA THR A 101 -5.59 -6.14 10.15
C THR A 101 -6.94 -6.11 10.84
N LYS A 102 -7.25 -5.03 11.59
CA LYS A 102 -8.50 -4.83 12.31
C LYS A 102 -8.82 -3.34 12.39
N LEU A 103 -9.47 -2.83 11.37
CA LEU A 103 -9.79 -1.40 11.26
C LEU A 103 -10.99 -1.04 12.15
N ASP A 104 -10.81 -0.01 12.97
CA ASP A 104 -11.88 0.58 13.79
C ASP A 104 -12.66 1.64 12.96
N PHE A 105 -13.25 1.16 11.88
CA PHE A 105 -14.12 1.92 10.97
C PHE A 105 -15.32 1.09 10.59
N SER A 106 -16.42 1.75 10.27
CA SER A 106 -17.65 1.10 9.80
C SER A 106 -17.47 0.49 8.40
N ASP A 107 -18.32 -0.47 8.06
CA ASP A 107 -18.44 -0.92 6.69
C ASP A 107 -18.84 0.26 5.79
N ASP A 108 -18.30 0.30 4.57
CA ASP A 108 -18.70 1.30 3.55
C ASP A 108 -18.48 2.77 3.96
N GLU A 109 -17.47 3.04 4.79
CA GLU A 109 -17.17 4.38 5.28
C GLU A 109 -16.40 5.22 4.25
N PHE A 110 -15.53 4.60 3.45
CA PHE A 110 -14.60 5.28 2.54
C PHE A 110 -15.01 5.17 1.08
N ASP A 111 -14.78 6.24 0.32
CA ASP A 111 -14.93 6.24 -1.14
C ASP A 111 -13.70 5.61 -1.82
N LYS A 112 -12.52 5.82 -1.24
CA LYS A 112 -11.23 5.38 -1.77
C LYS A 112 -10.36 4.80 -0.68
N ALA A 113 -9.50 3.84 -1.06
CA ALA A 113 -8.43 3.38 -0.19
C ALA A 113 -7.11 3.21 -0.96
N LEU A 114 -6.00 3.54 -0.30
CA LEU A 114 -4.65 3.43 -0.82
C LEU A 114 -3.77 2.64 0.15
N ALA A 115 -2.94 1.73 -0.39
CA ALA A 115 -1.83 1.14 0.34
C ALA A 115 -0.58 1.16 -0.55
N THR A 116 0.45 1.91 -0.15
CA THR A 116 1.72 2.00 -0.88
C THR A 116 2.84 1.35 -0.08
N TYR A 117 3.44 0.31 -0.66
CA TYR A 117 4.57 -0.46 -0.08
C TYR A 117 4.28 -1.15 1.26
N THR A 118 3.04 -1.13 1.70
CA THR A 118 2.59 -1.64 3.01
C THR A 118 2.31 -3.14 2.98
N ILE A 119 1.68 -3.64 1.91
CA ILE A 119 1.14 -5.01 1.84
C ILE A 119 2.22 -6.09 1.98
N SER A 120 3.45 -5.84 1.55
CA SER A 120 4.57 -6.79 1.75
C SER A 120 5.21 -6.69 3.14
N ALA A 121 4.97 -5.60 3.87
CA ALA A 121 5.55 -5.34 5.19
C ALA A 121 4.66 -5.82 6.36
N VAL A 122 3.37 -6.10 6.11
CA VAL A 122 2.44 -6.55 7.16
C VAL A 122 2.52 -8.06 7.38
N PRO A 123 2.26 -8.54 8.62
CA PRO A 123 2.24 -9.96 8.93
C PRO A 123 1.16 -10.73 8.16
N ASP A 124 -0.05 -10.17 8.05
CA ASP A 124 -1.20 -10.76 7.36
C ASP A 124 -1.76 -9.83 6.28
N PRO A 125 -1.22 -9.90 5.04
CA PRO A 125 -1.70 -9.09 3.93
C PRO A 125 -3.14 -9.40 3.51
N VAL A 126 -3.62 -10.63 3.75
CA VAL A 126 -5.00 -11.03 3.43
C VAL A 126 -5.98 -10.32 4.37
N ALA A 127 -5.69 -10.29 5.68
CA ALA A 127 -6.50 -9.58 6.65
C ALA A 127 -6.57 -8.08 6.33
N VAL A 128 -5.44 -7.45 6.01
CA VAL A 128 -5.40 -6.02 5.63
C VAL A 128 -6.26 -5.73 4.41
N LEU A 129 -6.12 -6.50 3.33
CA LEU A 129 -6.93 -6.29 2.13
C LEU A 129 -8.41 -6.59 2.34
N ARG A 130 -8.74 -7.56 3.21
CA ARG A 130 -10.13 -7.84 3.59
C ARG A 130 -10.76 -6.66 4.33
N GLU A 131 -10.02 -6.07 5.25
CA GLU A 131 -10.46 -4.88 5.97
C GLU A 131 -10.59 -3.66 5.04
N MET A 132 -9.59 -3.41 4.15
CA MET A 132 -9.72 -2.37 3.14
C MET A 132 -10.98 -2.56 2.28
N ARG A 133 -11.26 -3.80 1.86
CA ARG A 133 -12.47 -4.12 1.11
C ARG A 133 -13.74 -3.89 1.93
N ARG A 134 -13.73 -4.20 3.22
CA ARG A 134 -14.88 -4.02 4.12
C ARG A 134 -15.24 -2.55 4.27
N VAL A 135 -14.26 -1.70 4.53
CA VAL A 135 -14.48 -0.28 4.84
C VAL A 135 -14.69 0.59 3.61
N VAL A 136 -14.29 0.14 2.42
CA VAL A 136 -14.54 0.86 1.17
C VAL A 136 -15.94 0.54 0.66
N LYS A 137 -16.68 1.58 0.23
CA LYS A 137 -18.02 1.49 -0.33
C LYS A 137 -18.10 0.56 -1.55
N PRO A 138 -19.26 -0.04 -1.85
CA PRO A 138 -19.51 -0.65 -3.15
C PRO A 138 -19.26 0.36 -4.27
N GLY A 139 -18.53 -0.03 -5.31
CA GLY A 139 -18.10 0.84 -6.40
C GLY A 139 -16.93 1.78 -6.06
N GLY A 140 -16.47 1.80 -4.80
CA GLY A 140 -15.28 2.56 -4.39
C GLY A 140 -13.99 1.99 -4.96
N ILE A 141 -12.93 2.79 -4.95
CA ILE A 141 -11.64 2.44 -5.55
C ILE A 141 -10.64 2.00 -4.48
N ILE A 142 -9.99 0.88 -4.71
CA ILE A 142 -8.86 0.39 -3.90
C ILE A 142 -7.62 0.37 -4.78
N VAL A 143 -6.59 1.11 -4.38
CA VAL A 143 -5.30 1.16 -5.08
C VAL A 143 -4.21 0.56 -4.19
N ILE A 144 -3.44 -0.35 -4.75
CA ILE A 144 -2.33 -1.01 -4.07
C ILE A 144 -1.08 -0.80 -4.91
N LEU A 145 -0.02 -0.28 -4.29
CA LEU A 145 1.30 -0.19 -4.90
C LEU A 145 2.28 -1.00 -4.07
N ASN A 146 2.77 -2.09 -4.64
CA ASN A 146 3.66 -2.99 -3.90
C ASN A 146 4.61 -3.75 -4.81
N HIS A 147 5.68 -4.30 -4.24
CA HIS A 147 6.46 -5.33 -4.90
C HIS A 147 5.68 -6.65 -4.83
N PHE A 148 5.49 -7.29 -5.98
CA PHE A 148 4.93 -8.64 -6.07
C PHE A 148 5.89 -9.54 -6.82
N ARG A 149 5.92 -10.81 -6.44
CA ARG A 149 6.74 -11.84 -7.07
C ARG A 149 6.54 -11.84 -8.59
N SER A 150 7.64 -11.89 -9.32
CA SER A 150 7.61 -11.99 -10.78
C SER A 150 7.03 -13.32 -11.24
N GLU A 151 6.14 -13.29 -12.20
CA GLU A 151 5.60 -14.50 -12.86
C GLU A 151 6.61 -15.16 -13.81
N ARG A 152 7.70 -14.46 -14.15
CA ARG A 152 8.77 -15.01 -14.98
C ARG A 152 9.58 -16.04 -14.21
N LYS A 153 9.70 -17.27 -14.74
CA LYS A 153 10.33 -18.43 -14.05
C LYS A 153 11.75 -18.15 -13.53
N LEU A 154 12.58 -17.40 -14.27
CA LEU A 154 13.97 -17.12 -13.88
C LEU A 154 14.06 -16.08 -12.78
N THR A 155 13.37 -14.94 -12.94
CA THR A 155 13.37 -13.87 -11.95
C THR A 155 12.63 -14.28 -10.68
N GLY A 156 11.51 -15.01 -10.79
CA GLY A 156 10.78 -15.53 -9.65
C GLY A 156 11.60 -16.50 -8.79
N ARG A 157 12.45 -17.37 -9.41
CA ARG A 157 13.36 -18.25 -8.65
C ARG A 157 14.46 -17.48 -7.93
N LEU A 158 14.97 -16.42 -8.55
CA LEU A 158 15.96 -15.56 -7.90
C LEU A 158 15.35 -14.80 -6.71
N GLU A 159 14.11 -14.29 -6.86
CA GLU A 159 13.35 -13.67 -5.78
C GLU A 159 13.08 -14.65 -4.64
N ASP A 160 12.73 -15.91 -4.93
CA ASP A 160 12.57 -16.97 -3.91
C ASP A 160 13.88 -17.26 -3.16
N LEU A 161 15.03 -17.19 -3.84
CA LEU A 161 16.34 -17.41 -3.23
C LEU A 161 16.72 -16.29 -2.25
N VAL A 162 16.36 -15.04 -2.56
CA VAL A 162 16.66 -13.88 -1.70
C VAL A 162 15.54 -13.57 -0.69
N ALA A 163 14.38 -14.22 -0.80
CA ALA A 163 13.22 -13.99 0.07
C ALA A 163 13.55 -14.13 1.58
N PRO A 164 14.36 -15.11 2.05
CA PRO A 164 14.70 -15.19 3.46
C PRO A 164 15.48 -13.99 3.98
N LEU A 165 16.33 -13.38 3.13
CA LEU A 165 17.06 -12.16 3.46
C LEU A 165 16.12 -10.96 3.50
N CYS A 166 15.24 -10.81 2.52
CA CYS A 166 14.25 -9.76 2.47
C CYS A 166 13.29 -9.80 3.65
N THR A 167 12.87 -11.01 4.07
CA THR A 167 12.02 -11.21 5.26
C THR A 167 12.72 -10.76 6.53
N ARG A 168 14.05 -10.98 6.65
CA ARG A 168 14.84 -10.46 7.77
C ARG A 168 14.94 -8.93 7.78
N LEU A 169 14.79 -8.30 6.62
CA LEU A 169 14.74 -6.84 6.45
C LEU A 169 13.32 -6.28 6.59
N GLY A 170 12.34 -7.11 6.94
CA GLY A 170 10.98 -6.70 7.26
C GLY A 170 10.01 -6.64 6.08
N TRP A 171 10.32 -7.24 4.92
CA TRP A 171 9.43 -7.26 3.77
C TRP A 171 9.40 -8.62 3.06
N LYS A 172 8.23 -8.99 2.51
CA LYS A 172 8.03 -10.24 1.78
C LYS A 172 8.24 -9.99 0.27
N SER A 173 9.35 -10.48 -0.29
CA SER A 173 9.64 -10.35 -1.73
C SER A 173 8.88 -11.36 -2.59
N ASN A 174 8.37 -12.44 -2.02
CA ASN A 174 7.72 -13.56 -2.70
C ASN A 174 6.20 -13.52 -2.69
N LEU A 175 5.59 -12.36 -2.38
CA LEU A 175 4.14 -12.21 -2.34
C LEU A 175 3.54 -12.29 -3.75
N SER A 176 2.66 -13.27 -4.00
CA SER A 176 1.99 -13.45 -5.28
C SER A 176 0.69 -12.65 -5.33
N MET A 177 0.57 -11.75 -6.33
CA MET A 177 -0.54 -10.80 -6.45
C MET A 177 -1.88 -11.51 -6.71
N ALA A 178 -1.95 -12.35 -7.74
CA ALA A 178 -3.22 -12.95 -8.17
C ALA A 178 -3.88 -13.84 -7.10
N PRO A 179 -3.16 -14.76 -6.42
CA PRO A 179 -3.74 -15.53 -5.33
C PRO A 179 -4.18 -14.66 -4.14
N LEU A 180 -3.42 -13.60 -3.83
CA LEU A 180 -3.73 -12.69 -2.74
C LEU A 180 -5.06 -11.96 -2.99
N LEU A 181 -5.21 -11.37 -4.17
CA LEU A 181 -6.43 -10.64 -4.54
C LEU A 181 -7.64 -11.57 -4.62
N ALA A 182 -7.46 -12.79 -5.16
CA ALA A 182 -8.53 -13.80 -5.24
C ALA A 182 -9.06 -14.21 -3.86
N GLN A 183 -8.18 -14.36 -2.85
CA GLN A 183 -8.58 -14.72 -1.48
C GLN A 183 -9.48 -13.67 -0.82
N VAL A 184 -9.41 -12.42 -1.26
CA VAL A 184 -10.23 -11.32 -0.73
C VAL A 184 -11.34 -10.89 -1.68
N GLY A 185 -11.49 -11.56 -2.83
CA GLY A 185 -12.52 -11.27 -3.83
C GLY A 185 -12.34 -9.90 -4.50
N LEU A 186 -11.09 -9.45 -4.68
CA LEU A 186 -10.75 -8.25 -5.44
C LEU A 186 -10.30 -8.65 -6.85
N THR A 187 -10.92 -8.02 -7.85
CA THR A 187 -10.55 -8.19 -9.27
C THR A 187 -9.89 -6.90 -9.75
N PRO A 188 -8.64 -6.95 -10.25
CA PRO A 188 -7.97 -5.76 -10.74
C PRO A 188 -8.59 -5.27 -12.06
N GLU A 189 -8.92 -3.98 -12.14
CA GLU A 189 -9.25 -3.27 -13.37
C GLU A 189 -7.99 -2.87 -14.15
N LEU A 190 -6.93 -2.51 -13.40
CA LEU A 190 -5.66 -2.07 -13.95
C LEU A 190 -4.51 -2.69 -13.17
N VAL A 191 -3.53 -3.21 -13.90
CA VAL A 191 -2.22 -3.58 -13.35
C VAL A 191 -1.15 -2.94 -14.21
N THR A 192 -0.33 -2.08 -13.59
CA THR A 192 0.75 -1.38 -14.29
C THR A 192 2.06 -1.55 -13.52
N LYS A 193 3.16 -1.74 -14.23
CA LYS A 193 4.49 -1.75 -13.65
C LYS A 193 5.01 -0.32 -13.51
N VAL A 194 5.62 -0.02 -12.38
CA VAL A 194 6.12 1.32 -12.05
C VAL A 194 7.49 1.24 -11.37
N ASN A 195 8.09 2.40 -11.16
CA ASN A 195 9.39 2.60 -10.53
C ASN A 195 10.56 2.00 -11.32
N LEU A 196 11.74 2.02 -10.69
CA LEU A 196 12.97 1.57 -11.31
C LEU A 196 12.86 0.12 -11.79
N LEU A 197 13.26 -0.12 -13.06
CA LEU A 197 13.25 -1.44 -13.72
C LEU A 197 11.87 -2.12 -13.72
N ASN A 198 10.77 -1.38 -13.53
CA ASN A 198 9.42 -1.93 -13.45
C ASN A 198 9.26 -3.00 -12.33
N GLY A 199 10.01 -2.84 -11.24
CA GLY A 199 10.05 -3.81 -10.14
C GLY A 199 8.81 -3.83 -9.25
N TRP A 200 7.94 -2.82 -9.36
CA TRP A 200 6.73 -2.71 -8.56
C TRP A 200 5.48 -2.74 -9.42
N SER A 201 4.39 -3.22 -8.84
CA SER A 201 3.09 -3.24 -9.50
C SER A 201 2.14 -2.28 -8.79
N LEU A 202 1.52 -1.42 -9.57
CA LEU A 202 0.38 -0.64 -9.20
C LEU A 202 -0.87 -1.40 -9.65
N VAL A 203 -1.77 -1.65 -8.72
CA VAL A 203 -3.01 -2.40 -8.92
C VAL A 203 -4.17 -1.51 -8.52
N LYS A 204 -5.13 -1.33 -9.41
CA LYS A 204 -6.39 -0.65 -9.14
C LYS A 204 -7.53 -1.65 -9.20
N CYS A 205 -8.35 -1.69 -8.17
CA CYS A 205 -9.57 -2.48 -8.09
C CYS A 205 -10.78 -1.58 -7.86
N VAL A 206 -11.92 -1.94 -8.45
CA VAL A 206 -13.23 -1.44 -8.03
C VAL A 206 -13.81 -2.42 -7.02
N ASN A 207 -14.31 -1.93 -5.90
CA ASN A 207 -14.86 -2.75 -4.83
C ASN A 207 -16.27 -3.23 -5.18
N HIS A 208 -16.38 -4.38 -5.80
CA HIS A 208 -17.66 -5.06 -6.04
C HIS A 208 -17.97 -5.96 -4.85
N LYS A 209 -18.84 -5.52 -3.91
CA LYS A 209 -19.23 -6.31 -2.72
C LYS A 209 -20.25 -7.38 -3.04
N ASP A 210 -21.13 -7.11 -3.97
CA ASP A 210 -22.06 -8.10 -4.49
C ASP A 210 -21.31 -9.03 -5.43
N GLY A 211 -21.44 -10.34 -5.24
CA GLY A 211 -20.75 -11.38 -6.01
C GLY A 211 -21.09 -11.45 -7.48
N GLY A 212 -21.11 -10.32 -8.14
CA GLY A 212 -21.18 -10.17 -9.59
C GLY A 212 -19.88 -10.64 -10.23
N VAL A 213 -19.79 -11.94 -10.42
CA VAL A 213 -18.92 -12.52 -11.45
C VAL A 213 -19.34 -11.87 -12.76
N ARG A 214 -18.67 -10.81 -13.18
CA ARG A 214 -18.71 -10.43 -14.59
C ARG A 214 -17.90 -11.49 -15.31
N ASP A 215 -18.59 -12.33 -16.06
CA ASP A 215 -18.03 -13.25 -17.06
C ASP A 215 -17.38 -12.45 -18.20
N ALA A 216 -16.32 -11.72 -17.90
CA ALA A 216 -15.41 -11.18 -18.88
C ALA A 216 -14.01 -11.61 -18.48
N PRO A 217 -13.30 -12.38 -19.32
CA PRO A 217 -11.92 -12.70 -19.05
C PRO A 217 -11.12 -11.40 -18.95
N PRO A 218 -10.16 -11.30 -17.98
CA PRO A 218 -9.30 -10.14 -17.90
C PRO A 218 -8.61 -9.96 -19.25
N GLN A 219 -8.80 -8.79 -19.86
CA GLN A 219 -8.00 -8.41 -21.01
C GLN A 219 -6.54 -8.47 -20.59
N ALA A 220 -5.73 -9.17 -21.35
CA ALA A 220 -4.30 -9.27 -21.11
C ALA A 220 -3.72 -7.88 -20.91
N PRO A 221 -2.85 -7.67 -19.91
CA PRO A 221 -2.29 -6.36 -19.62
C PRO A 221 -1.62 -5.82 -20.89
N ARG A 222 -2.07 -4.65 -21.34
CA ARG A 222 -1.39 -3.92 -22.44
C ARG A 222 -0.09 -3.39 -21.83
N PHE A 223 0.99 -4.08 -22.15
CA PHE A 223 2.34 -3.58 -21.89
C PHE A 223 2.60 -2.44 -22.87
N ALA A 224 2.66 -1.23 -22.38
CA ALA A 224 3.19 -0.06 -23.08
C ALA A 224 4.62 0.21 -22.59
#